data_7d08d8962786c9561ee6752f3bec6b47
#
_entry.id   7d08d8962786c9561ee6752f3bec6b47
#
_cell.length_a   1.000
_cell.length_b   1.000
_cell.length_c   1.000
_cell.angle_alpha   90.00
_cell.angle_beta   90.00
_cell.angle_gamma   90.00
#
_symmetry.space_group_name_H-M   'P 1'
#
loop_
_entity.id
_entity.type
_entity.pdbx_description
1 polymer ?
#
loop_
_entity_poly.entity_id
_entity_poly.type
_entity_poly.pdbx_seq_one_letter_code
_entity_poly.pdbx_strand_id
1 'polypeptide(L)'
;MHARVPGLILLHRRAASPTETANTTMATITKDTAVTITYKVTTPQGKPLDGGSLSYLHGGYENIFPKVEAALEGQAVGFSTALDLAVEDAFGARDESLVRTIPKAEFPPGVKVGGQLQGVGADGQPAVFNVVKIKGPEVHLDGNHPLAGQSLRFACKVQGVRAATAEEITHRHVHGEHGHQH
;
A
#
# COMPACT_ATOMS: atom_id res chain seq x y z
N MET A 1 11.06 -57.10 34.97
CA MET A 1 11.06 -56.67 34.80
C MET A 1 10.96 -55.66 34.31
N HIS A 2 10.70 -55.39 34.18
CA HIS A 2 10.70 -54.55 33.84
C HIS A 2 10.50 -53.63 33.41
N ALA A 3 10.19 -53.43 33.26
CA ALA A 3 9.98 -52.77 32.80
C ALA A 3 9.94 -51.65 32.71
N ARG A 4 10.06 -51.40 32.76
CA ARG A 4 10.05 -50.36 32.60
C ARG A 4 10.03 -49.66 31.92
N VAL A 5 9.90 -49.64 31.69
CA VAL A 5 9.90 -49.16 31.02
C VAL A 5 9.54 -48.37 30.61
N PRO A 6 9.37 -48.37 30.68
CA PRO A 6 8.87 -47.58 30.07
C PRO A 6 8.75 -46.37 30.30
N GLY A 7 8.58 -46.27 30.70
CA GLY A 7 8.34 -45.15 30.87
C GLY A 7 8.94 -44.27 30.30
N LEU A 8 9.31 -44.42 30.36
CA LEU A 8 9.94 -43.65 29.95
C LEU A 8 9.61 -42.94 28.91
N ILE A 9 9.35 -43.14 28.58
CA ILE A 9 9.12 -42.68 27.59
C ILE A 9 8.57 -41.56 27.51
N LEU A 10 8.25 -41.46 27.74
CA LEU A 10 7.73 -40.59 27.63
C LEU A 10 7.94 -39.59 27.74
N LEU A 11 8.13 -39.72 28.07
CA LEU A 11 8.36 -38.80 28.29
C LEU A 11 8.71 -37.92 27.54
N HIS A 12 9.12 -37.95 27.14
CA HIS A 12 9.55 -37.21 26.36
C HIS A 12 8.73 -36.54 25.67
N ARG A 13 8.20 -36.72 25.58
CA ARG A 13 7.52 -36.21 24.96
C ARG A 13 7.40 -35.08 25.16
N ARG A 14 7.46 -34.83 25.79
CA ARG A 14 7.33 -33.79 25.87
C ARG A 14 7.47 -33.04 24.93
N ALA A 15 7.89 -33.39 24.55
CA ALA A 15 7.99 -32.91 23.30
C ALA A 15 6.93 -32.00 22.98
N ALA A 16 5.96 -32.24 23.41
CA ALA A 16 4.85 -31.41 23.18
C ALA A 16 5.19 -29.98 23.17
N SER A 17 6.01 -29.64 23.99
CA SER A 17 6.37 -28.29 24.14
C SER A 17 6.58 -27.55 22.84
N PRO A 18 7.23 -28.12 21.91
CA PRO A 18 7.47 -27.36 20.70
C PRO A 18 6.21 -26.89 20.02
N THR A 19 5.17 -27.57 20.28
CA THR A 19 3.98 -27.20 19.59
C THR A 19 3.51 -25.83 19.91
N GLU A 20 3.60 -25.42 21.10
CA GLU A 20 3.07 -24.14 21.38
C GLU A 20 3.88 -23.05 20.79
N THR A 21 5.11 -23.29 20.56
CA THR A 21 5.90 -22.30 19.92
C THR A 21 5.30 -21.89 18.61
N ALA A 22 4.81 -22.85 17.92
CA ALA A 22 4.28 -22.58 16.61
C ALA A 22 3.18 -21.55 16.65
N ASN A 23 2.29 -21.69 17.55
CA ASN A 23 1.17 -20.80 17.50
C ASN A 23 1.48 -19.42 17.95
N THR A 24 2.46 -19.22 18.77
CA THR A 24 2.74 -17.89 19.25
C THR A 24 3.22 -16.97 18.14
N THR A 25 3.71 -17.54 17.04
CA THR A 25 4.25 -16.72 15.99
C THR A 25 3.28 -16.47 14.86
N MET A 26 2.10 -17.03 14.94
CA MET A 26 1.19 -17.02 13.81
C MET A 26 0.13 -15.92 13.92
N ALA A 27 0.60 -14.68 14.05
CA ALA A 27 -0.32 -13.57 13.98
C ALA A 27 -0.89 -13.48 12.58
N THR A 28 -2.19 -13.29 12.49
CA THR A 28 -2.85 -13.17 11.19
C THR A 28 -3.40 -11.76 11.03
N ILE A 29 -3.61 -11.39 9.79
CA ILE A 29 -4.11 -10.06 9.45
C ILE A 29 -5.61 -10.04 9.72
N THR A 30 -6.00 -9.22 10.68
CA THR A 30 -7.41 -9.01 11.01
C THR A 30 -7.64 -7.53 11.25
N LYS A 31 -8.88 -7.18 11.54
CA LYS A 31 -9.19 -5.79 11.83
C LYS A 31 -8.33 -5.28 12.98
N ASP A 32 -7.87 -4.06 12.86
CA ASP A 32 -7.04 -3.39 13.87
C ASP A 32 -5.68 -4.04 14.06
N THR A 33 -5.11 -4.54 12.97
CA THR A 33 -3.70 -4.96 12.97
C THR A 33 -2.90 -3.99 12.09
N ALA A 34 -1.66 -3.77 12.50
CA ALA A 34 -0.71 -3.02 11.70
C ALA A 34 0.08 -4.01 10.87
N VAL A 35 0.01 -3.88 9.58
CA VAL A 35 0.59 -4.83 8.64
C VAL A 35 1.69 -4.14 7.85
N THR A 36 2.84 -4.78 7.80
CA THR A 36 3.95 -4.30 6.98
C THR A 36 4.11 -5.22 5.78
N ILE A 37 4.14 -4.63 4.60
CA ILE A 37 4.30 -5.38 3.36
C ILE A 37 5.40 -4.76 2.52
N THR A 38 6.01 -5.60 1.71
CA THR A 38 6.77 -5.10 0.56
C THR A 38 5.86 -5.24 -0.64
N TYR A 39 5.96 -4.31 -1.56
CA TYR A 39 5.05 -4.31 -2.70
C TYR A 39 5.76 -3.90 -3.97
N LYS A 40 5.15 -4.27 -5.08
CA LYS A 40 5.63 -3.90 -6.39
C LYS A 40 4.42 -3.65 -7.28
N VAL A 41 4.41 -2.51 -7.93
CA VAL A 41 3.34 -2.14 -8.85
C VAL A 41 3.89 -2.18 -10.26
N THR A 42 3.21 -2.90 -11.12
CA THR A 42 3.61 -2.99 -12.51
C THR A 42 2.40 -2.79 -13.41
N THR A 43 2.66 -2.53 -14.68
CA THR A 43 1.59 -2.56 -15.67
C THR A 43 1.18 -4.02 -15.90
N PRO A 44 0.01 -4.26 -16.51
CA PRO A 44 -0.38 -5.62 -16.84
C PRO A 44 0.64 -6.32 -17.75
N GLN A 45 1.46 -5.55 -18.45
CA GLN A 45 2.51 -6.11 -19.31
C GLN A 45 3.81 -6.37 -18.58
N GLY A 46 3.86 -6.03 -17.27
CA GLY A 46 5.04 -6.31 -16.46
C GLY A 46 6.02 -5.17 -16.31
N LYS A 47 5.71 -4.00 -16.84
CA LYS A 47 6.61 -2.85 -16.73
C LYS A 47 6.54 -2.32 -15.29
N PRO A 48 7.68 -2.19 -14.60
CA PRO A 48 7.66 -1.70 -13.22
C PRO A 48 7.29 -0.22 -13.16
N LEU A 49 6.44 0.13 -12.21
CA LEU A 49 5.97 1.50 -12.02
C LEU A 49 6.37 2.03 -10.65
N ASP A 50 6.31 1.19 -9.62
CA ASP A 50 6.60 1.61 -8.26
C ASP A 50 6.89 0.37 -7.43
N GLY A 51 7.44 0.57 -6.25
CA GLY A 51 7.70 -0.54 -5.34
C GLY A 51 8.37 -0.03 -4.08
N GLY A 52 8.31 -0.84 -3.05
CA GLY A 52 8.92 -0.47 -1.78
C GLY A 52 8.31 -1.23 -0.64
N SER A 53 8.36 -0.63 0.53
CA SER A 53 7.81 -1.22 1.73
C SER A 53 6.88 -0.19 2.37
N LEU A 54 5.78 -0.67 2.91
CA LEU A 54 4.88 0.23 3.63
C LEU A 54 4.19 -0.54 4.76
N SER A 55 3.71 0.22 5.72
CA SER A 55 2.88 -0.32 6.79
C SER A 55 1.52 0.34 6.71
N TYR A 56 0.49 -0.45 6.96
CA TYR A 56 -0.86 0.09 6.92
C TYR A 56 -1.70 -0.49 8.06
N LEU A 57 -2.78 0.20 8.37
CA LEU A 57 -3.73 -0.26 9.38
C LEU A 57 -4.84 -1.03 8.67
N HIS A 58 -4.98 -2.30 9.01
CA HIS A 58 -5.97 -3.18 8.37
C HIS A 58 -7.32 -3.06 9.07
N GLY A 59 -8.38 -3.04 8.32
CA GLY A 59 -9.72 -3.05 8.87
C GLY A 59 -10.66 -2.03 8.27
N GLY A 60 -10.44 -1.61 7.04
CA GLY A 60 -11.35 -0.68 6.39
C GLY A 60 -11.02 0.77 6.63
N TYR A 61 -9.79 1.06 6.99
CA TYR A 61 -9.35 2.44 7.22
C TYR A 61 -8.90 3.14 5.95
N GLU A 62 -8.98 2.43 4.82
CA GLU A 62 -8.61 2.98 3.51
C GLU A 62 -7.16 3.40 3.40
N ASN A 63 -6.30 2.70 4.12
CA ASN A 63 -4.86 2.95 4.05
C ASN A 63 -4.23 2.31 2.82
N ILE A 64 -4.92 1.35 2.20
CA ILE A 64 -4.42 0.60 1.06
C ILE A 64 -5.62 0.29 0.16
N PHE A 65 -5.37 -0.12 -1.06
CA PHE A 65 -6.46 -0.46 -1.98
C PHE A 65 -7.37 -1.52 -1.36
N PRO A 66 -8.68 -1.30 -1.35
CA PRO A 66 -9.61 -2.24 -0.71
C PRO A 66 -9.47 -3.66 -1.21
N LYS A 67 -9.19 -3.85 -2.48
CA LYS A 67 -9.05 -5.18 -3.06
C LYS A 67 -7.80 -5.89 -2.51
N VAL A 68 -6.72 -5.15 -2.31
CA VAL A 68 -5.50 -5.67 -1.71
C VAL A 68 -5.76 -6.01 -0.24
N GLU A 69 -6.45 -5.12 0.46
CA GLU A 69 -6.78 -5.35 1.86
C GLU A 69 -7.60 -6.63 2.02
N ALA A 70 -8.60 -6.83 1.17
CA ALA A 70 -9.43 -8.02 1.22
C ALA A 70 -8.62 -9.29 0.95
N ALA A 71 -7.66 -9.21 0.04
CA ALA A 71 -6.82 -10.36 -0.29
C ALA A 71 -5.89 -10.74 0.85
N LEU A 72 -5.52 -9.78 1.69
CA LEU A 72 -4.61 -10.03 2.80
C LEU A 72 -5.32 -10.43 4.07
N GLU A 73 -6.64 -10.28 4.13
CA GLU A 73 -7.42 -10.63 5.31
C GLU A 73 -7.17 -12.08 5.70
N GLY A 74 -6.82 -12.33 6.97
CA GLY A 74 -6.62 -13.68 7.47
C GLY A 74 -5.27 -14.30 7.13
N GLN A 75 -4.41 -13.59 6.44
CA GLN A 75 -3.12 -14.13 6.05
C GLN A 75 -2.06 -13.84 7.12
N ALA A 76 -0.93 -14.50 7.01
CA ALA A 76 0.15 -14.38 8.00
C ALA A 76 1.44 -13.93 7.32
N VAL A 77 2.43 -13.64 8.15
CA VAL A 77 3.76 -13.25 7.65
C VAL A 77 4.28 -14.32 6.69
N GLY A 78 4.80 -13.86 5.58
CA GLY A 78 5.31 -14.75 4.53
C GLY A 78 4.34 -14.96 3.38
N PHE A 79 3.07 -14.61 3.57
CA PHE A 79 2.09 -14.71 2.49
C PHE A 79 2.43 -13.70 1.39
N SER A 80 2.33 -14.13 0.15
CA SER A 80 2.53 -13.23 -0.98
C SER A 80 1.43 -13.45 -2.00
N THR A 81 1.09 -12.40 -2.70
CA THR A 81 0.05 -12.47 -3.71
C THR A 81 0.26 -11.37 -4.74
N ALA A 82 -0.35 -11.55 -5.89
CA ALA A 82 -0.37 -10.51 -6.92
C ALA A 82 -1.80 -10.37 -7.39
N LEU A 83 -2.25 -9.14 -7.50
CA LEU A 83 -3.62 -8.83 -7.88
C LEU A 83 -3.61 -7.91 -9.08
N ASP A 84 -4.52 -8.16 -10.00
CA ASP A 84 -4.75 -7.22 -11.09
C ASP A 84 -5.83 -6.26 -10.62
N LEU A 85 -5.50 -4.99 -10.61
CA LEU A 85 -6.41 -3.95 -10.20
C LEU A 85 -6.93 -3.24 -11.45
N ALA A 86 -8.24 -3.28 -11.63
CA ALA A 86 -8.85 -2.51 -12.69
C ALA A 86 -8.69 -1.04 -12.38
N VAL A 87 -8.95 -0.19 -13.35
CA VAL A 87 -8.81 1.25 -13.17
C VAL A 87 -9.57 1.73 -11.93
N GLU A 88 -10.79 1.27 -11.75
CA GLU A 88 -11.61 1.69 -10.61
C GLU A 88 -11.15 1.11 -9.28
N ASP A 89 -10.38 0.04 -9.30
CA ASP A 89 -9.82 -0.57 -8.09
C ASP A 89 -8.45 -0.01 -7.75
N ALA A 90 -7.87 0.76 -8.65
CA ALA A 90 -6.56 1.38 -8.46
C ALA A 90 -6.73 2.86 -8.15
N PHE A 91 -6.18 3.72 -8.99
CA PHE A 91 -6.25 5.16 -8.74
C PHE A 91 -7.47 5.82 -9.37
N GLY A 92 -8.35 5.02 -9.95
CA GLY A 92 -9.56 5.53 -10.54
C GLY A 92 -9.36 6.03 -11.97
N ALA A 93 -10.46 6.41 -12.59
CA ALA A 93 -10.43 6.91 -13.94
C ALA A 93 -9.75 8.26 -13.99
N ARG A 94 -9.19 8.56 -15.13
CA ARG A 94 -8.61 9.87 -15.37
C ARG A 94 -9.72 10.90 -15.45
N ASP A 95 -9.57 11.99 -14.76
CA ASP A 95 -10.56 13.07 -14.73
C ASP A 95 -10.10 14.18 -15.65
N GLU A 96 -10.78 14.33 -16.76
CA GLU A 96 -10.40 15.33 -17.74
C GLU A 96 -10.61 16.77 -17.25
N SER A 97 -11.42 16.95 -16.22
CA SER A 97 -11.58 18.27 -15.65
C SER A 97 -10.34 18.77 -14.91
N LEU A 98 -9.43 17.85 -14.60
CA LEU A 98 -8.15 18.18 -13.97
C LEU A 98 -7.06 18.47 -15.00
N VAL A 99 -7.36 18.33 -16.29
CA VAL A 99 -6.42 18.65 -17.35
C VAL A 99 -6.67 20.11 -17.75
N ARG A 100 -5.62 20.89 -17.78
CA ARG A 100 -5.72 22.32 -18.10
C ARG A 100 -4.65 22.75 -19.08
N THR A 101 -4.98 23.79 -19.84
CA THR A 101 -4.01 24.45 -20.68
C THR A 101 -3.99 25.91 -20.27
N ILE A 102 -2.83 26.42 -19.92
CA ILE A 102 -2.69 27.83 -19.56
C ILE A 102 -1.73 28.51 -20.50
N PRO A 103 -1.87 29.84 -20.68
CA PRO A 103 -0.90 30.58 -21.48
C PRO A 103 0.49 30.54 -20.81
N LYS A 104 1.50 30.44 -21.63
CA LYS A 104 2.88 30.46 -21.11
C LYS A 104 3.17 31.74 -20.32
N ALA A 105 2.48 32.82 -20.66
CA ALA A 105 2.67 34.06 -19.95
C ALA A 105 2.24 33.98 -18.48
N GLU A 106 1.32 33.08 -18.16
CA GLU A 106 0.87 32.86 -16.78
C GLU A 106 1.67 31.77 -16.07
N PHE A 107 2.60 31.15 -16.77
CA PHE A 107 3.37 30.05 -16.26
C PHE A 107 4.58 30.59 -15.49
N PRO A 108 4.80 30.16 -14.23
CA PRO A 108 5.94 30.66 -13.45
C PRO A 108 7.26 30.31 -14.12
N PRO A 109 8.21 31.24 -14.14
CA PRO A 109 9.52 30.96 -14.72
C PRO A 109 10.24 29.88 -13.91
N GLY A 110 11.04 29.08 -14.60
CA GLY A 110 11.84 28.06 -13.94
C GLY A 110 11.19 26.71 -13.80
N VAL A 111 9.89 26.61 -14.10
CA VAL A 111 9.21 25.32 -14.04
C VAL A 111 9.32 24.67 -15.42
N LYS A 112 9.57 23.37 -15.42
CA LYS A 112 9.78 22.61 -16.66
C LYS A 112 8.81 21.45 -16.75
N VAL A 113 8.78 20.82 -17.90
CA VAL A 113 8.04 19.57 -18.07
C VAL A 113 8.51 18.59 -17.01
N GLY A 114 7.55 17.98 -16.31
CA GLY A 114 7.84 17.11 -15.18
C GLY A 114 7.80 17.82 -13.85
N GLY A 115 7.73 19.15 -13.84
CA GLY A 115 7.60 19.93 -12.60
C GLY A 115 6.16 19.98 -12.15
N GLN A 116 5.94 20.63 -11.02
CA GLN A 116 4.61 20.74 -10.43
C GLN A 116 4.26 22.18 -10.14
N LEU A 117 2.98 22.49 -10.27
CA LEU A 117 2.42 23.79 -9.94
C LEU A 117 1.26 23.60 -8.99
N GLN A 118 1.13 24.52 -8.07
CA GLN A 118 -0.06 24.56 -7.23
C GLN A 118 -1.10 25.46 -7.88
N GLY A 119 -2.33 25.03 -7.83
CA GLY A 119 -3.42 25.79 -8.41
C GLY A 119 -4.70 25.46 -7.70
N VAL A 120 -5.81 25.77 -8.33
CA VAL A 120 -7.13 25.53 -7.76
C VAL A 120 -7.87 24.57 -8.68
N GLY A 121 -8.39 23.50 -8.09
CA GLY A 121 -9.16 22.53 -8.85
C GLY A 121 -10.53 23.03 -9.25
N ALA A 122 -11.25 22.22 -10.01
CA ALA A 122 -12.57 22.59 -10.48
C ALA A 122 -13.54 22.80 -9.32
N ASP A 123 -13.28 22.15 -8.19
CA ASP A 123 -14.11 22.26 -6.99
C ASP A 123 -13.74 23.45 -6.11
N GLY A 124 -12.80 24.27 -6.54
CA GLY A 124 -12.33 25.41 -5.76
C GLY A 124 -11.30 25.07 -4.70
N GLN A 125 -10.89 23.83 -4.59
CA GLN A 125 -9.92 23.41 -3.60
C GLN A 125 -8.50 23.45 -4.17
N PRO A 126 -7.50 23.62 -3.30
CA PRO A 126 -6.12 23.60 -3.74
C PRO A 126 -5.79 22.25 -4.41
N ALA A 127 -5.06 22.30 -5.49
CA ALA A 127 -4.67 21.10 -6.22
C ALA A 127 -3.28 21.29 -6.77
N VAL A 128 -2.59 20.16 -6.95
CA VAL A 128 -1.25 20.16 -7.54
C VAL A 128 -1.38 19.63 -8.95
N PHE A 129 -0.80 20.36 -9.89
CA PHE A 129 -0.83 20.00 -11.30
C PHE A 129 0.58 19.68 -11.76
N ASN A 130 0.70 18.60 -12.51
CA ASN A 130 1.97 18.26 -13.14
C ASN A 130 2.06 18.91 -14.51
N VAL A 131 3.23 19.42 -14.85
CA VAL A 131 3.47 19.99 -16.16
C VAL A 131 3.77 18.84 -17.10
N VAL A 132 2.84 18.55 -18.00
CA VAL A 132 2.96 17.41 -18.90
C VAL A 132 3.67 17.79 -20.19
N LYS A 133 3.44 19.00 -20.66
CA LYS A 133 3.94 19.41 -21.95
C LYS A 133 3.93 20.93 -22.06
N ILE A 134 4.94 21.46 -22.73
CA ILE A 134 4.98 22.87 -23.10
C ILE A 134 5.02 22.92 -24.62
N LYS A 135 4.03 23.56 -25.20
CA LYS A 135 3.92 23.62 -26.65
C LYS A 135 3.67 25.05 -27.09
N GLY A 136 4.72 25.69 -27.60
CA GLY A 136 4.59 27.08 -28.05
C GLY A 136 4.13 28.00 -26.93
N PRO A 137 3.05 28.75 -27.12
CA PRO A 137 2.57 29.67 -26.09
C PRO A 137 1.69 28.98 -25.03
N GLU A 138 1.55 27.66 -25.08
CA GLU A 138 0.66 26.93 -24.19
C GLU A 138 1.41 25.95 -23.30
N VAL A 139 0.95 25.84 -22.05
CA VAL A 139 1.48 24.88 -21.10
C VAL A 139 0.33 23.96 -20.70
N HIS A 140 0.54 22.68 -20.85
CA HIS A 140 -0.45 21.65 -20.54
C HIS A 140 -0.21 21.10 -19.16
N LEU A 141 -1.23 21.15 -18.31
CA LEU A 141 -1.18 20.72 -16.93
C LEU A 141 -2.13 19.57 -16.70
N ASP A 142 -1.79 18.71 -15.77
CA ASP A 142 -2.61 17.56 -15.44
C ASP A 142 -2.60 17.36 -13.93
N GLY A 143 -3.76 17.45 -13.30
CA GLY A 143 -3.90 17.25 -11.86
C GLY A 143 -4.21 15.83 -11.47
N ASN A 144 -4.29 14.91 -12.43
CA ASN A 144 -4.54 13.50 -12.11
C ASN A 144 -3.31 12.84 -11.49
N HIS A 145 -3.57 11.80 -10.71
CA HIS A 145 -2.48 10.95 -10.26
C HIS A 145 -1.78 10.38 -11.49
N PRO A 146 -0.45 10.25 -11.47
CA PRO A 146 0.29 9.73 -12.64
C PRO A 146 -0.19 8.38 -13.15
N LEU A 147 -0.77 7.57 -12.26
CA LEU A 147 -1.26 6.24 -12.63
C LEU A 147 -2.77 6.19 -12.80
N ALA A 148 -3.45 7.33 -12.75
CA ALA A 148 -4.90 7.36 -12.97
C ALA A 148 -5.22 6.92 -14.39
N GLY A 149 -6.33 6.22 -14.55
CA GLY A 149 -6.76 5.74 -15.86
C GLY A 149 -6.04 4.49 -16.32
N GLN A 150 -5.23 3.89 -15.46
CA GLN A 150 -4.49 2.68 -15.81
C GLN A 150 -4.87 1.54 -14.89
N SER A 151 -5.00 0.36 -15.46
CA SER A 151 -5.08 -0.84 -14.63
C SER A 151 -3.66 -1.21 -14.21
N LEU A 152 -3.53 -1.82 -13.04
CA LEU A 152 -2.23 -2.09 -12.45
C LEU A 152 -2.18 -3.53 -11.95
N ARG A 153 -0.98 -4.07 -11.84
CA ARG A 153 -0.76 -5.31 -11.13
C ARG A 153 -0.03 -4.97 -9.83
N PHE A 154 -0.63 -5.34 -8.73
CA PHE A 154 -0.08 -5.07 -7.40
C PHE A 154 0.37 -6.40 -6.79
N ALA A 155 1.67 -6.56 -6.62
CA ALA A 155 2.22 -7.74 -5.97
C ALA A 155 2.72 -7.31 -4.60
N CYS A 156 2.47 -8.15 -3.59
CA CYS A 156 2.93 -7.80 -2.25
C CYS A 156 3.26 -9.07 -1.47
N LYS A 157 4.06 -8.88 -0.43
CA LYS A 157 4.44 -9.94 0.48
C LYS A 157 4.36 -9.40 1.90
N VAL A 158 3.74 -10.17 2.78
CA VAL A 158 3.57 -9.75 4.17
C VAL A 158 4.88 -9.94 4.92
N GLN A 159 5.40 -8.88 5.48
CA GLN A 159 6.65 -8.89 6.23
C GLN A 159 6.42 -8.90 7.73
N GLY A 160 5.33 -8.31 8.21
CA GLY A 160 5.04 -8.27 9.62
C GLY A 160 3.58 -8.01 9.89
N VAL A 161 3.09 -8.55 10.99
CA VAL A 161 1.74 -8.33 11.45
C VAL A 161 1.80 -8.15 12.96
N ARG A 162 1.22 -7.09 13.47
CA ARG A 162 1.13 -6.86 14.92
C ARG A 162 -0.20 -6.19 15.23
N ALA A 163 -0.60 -6.29 16.49
CA ALA A 163 -1.79 -5.58 16.91
C ALA A 163 -1.54 -4.08 16.82
N ALA A 164 -2.52 -3.34 16.35
CA ALA A 164 -2.42 -1.89 16.32
C ALA A 164 -2.58 -1.34 17.73
N THR A 165 -1.96 -0.19 17.99
CA THR A 165 -2.17 0.47 19.27
C THR A 165 -3.48 1.25 19.23
N ALA A 166 -4.00 1.58 20.42
CA ALA A 166 -5.22 2.39 20.48
C ALA A 166 -5.05 3.73 19.78
N GLU A 167 -3.86 4.29 19.87
CA GLU A 167 -3.56 5.55 19.22
C GLU A 167 -3.59 5.43 17.70
N GLU A 168 -3.02 4.36 17.19
CA GLU A 168 -3.04 4.12 15.75
C GLU A 168 -4.46 3.96 15.23
N ILE A 169 -5.29 3.26 15.98
CA ILE A 169 -6.68 3.07 15.60
C ILE A 169 -7.42 4.41 15.62
N THR A 170 -7.19 5.22 16.64
CA THR A 170 -7.79 6.54 16.72
C THR A 170 -7.38 7.43 15.57
N HIS A 171 -6.11 7.38 15.20
CA HIS A 171 -5.61 8.20 14.10
C HIS A 171 -5.85 7.57 12.75
N ARG A 172 -6.26 6.32 12.72
CA ARG A 172 -6.59 5.57 11.50
C ARG A 172 -5.38 5.36 10.59
N HIS A 173 -4.19 5.33 11.15
CA HIS A 173 -2.99 5.00 10.41
C HIS A 173 -1.92 4.47 11.34
N VAL A 174 -0.96 3.77 10.77
CA VAL A 174 0.12 3.15 11.55
C VAL A 174 1.17 4.20 11.89
N HIS A 175 1.59 4.19 13.13
CA HIS A 175 2.76 4.95 13.57
C HIS A 175 3.93 3.98 13.56
N GLY A 176 4.82 4.12 12.66
CA GLY A 176 5.93 3.21 12.57
C GLY A 176 7.23 3.95 12.65
N GLU A 177 8.26 3.19 12.87
CA GLU A 177 9.60 3.74 12.82
C GLU A 177 9.88 4.34 11.48
N HIS A 178 9.20 3.83 10.50
CA HIS A 178 9.39 4.30 9.15
C HIS A 178 8.30 5.24 8.72
N GLY A 179 7.41 5.42 9.64
CA GLY A 179 6.28 6.25 9.27
C GLY A 179 6.66 7.69 9.30
N HIS A 180 6.69 8.24 8.66
CA HIS A 180 7.10 9.39 8.76
C HIS A 180 7.02 10.08 7.72
N GLN A 181 6.98 10.35 7.61
CA GLN A 181 6.80 10.79 7.15
C GLN A 181 6.61 11.56 6.61
N HIS A 182 6.35 12.24 6.20
CA HIS A 182 6.16 12.95 5.82
C HIS A 182 5.87 13.61 5.53
#